data_b23435eca8ff479b54a70747e19b3d5b
#
_entry.id   b23435eca8ff479b54a70747e19b3d5b
#
_cell.length_a   1.000
_cell.length_b   1.000
_cell.length_c   1.000
_cell.angle_alpha   90.00
_cell.angle_beta   90.00
_cell.angle_gamma   90.00
#
_symmetry.space_group_name_H-M   'P 1'
#
loop_
_entity.id
_entity.type
_entity.pdbx_description
1 polymer ?
#
loop_
_entity_poly.entity_id
_entity_poly.type
_entity_poly.pdbx_seq_one_letter_code
_entity_poly.pdbx_strand_id
1 'polypeptide(L)'
;HYNEVTGEKSRVLQGTATPTIAMIKGFCMGGGLAISLCCDMRYCSPDSVFGLPAAKLGVGYGFEGIRRLLEITSPAYAREICFTGRRFNAEEAKQMQLVNRILPDSEIEAFVEENATMIADNAPLTIGSLKQIFIELAKNPTDRDPERCKPFIEQCFSSEDYIEGRKAFLEKRKAQFK
;
A
#
# COMPACT_ATOMS: atom_id res chain seq x y z
N HIS A 1 -21.96 -6.14 11.24
CA HIS A 1 -21.46 -4.90 11.90
C HIS A 1 -19.92 -4.78 11.86
N TYR A 2 -19.14 -5.83 12.29
CA TYR A 2 -17.66 -5.77 12.27
C TYR A 2 -17.12 -5.67 10.84
N ASN A 3 -17.63 -6.46 9.90
CA ASN A 3 -17.21 -6.46 8.50
C ASN A 3 -17.60 -5.17 7.76
N GLU A 4 -18.72 -4.55 8.11
CA GLU A 4 -19.16 -3.28 7.51
C GLU A 4 -18.27 -2.12 7.92
N VAL A 5 -18.00 -1.98 9.22
CA VAL A 5 -17.14 -0.89 9.76
C VAL A 5 -15.69 -1.04 9.28
N THR A 6 -15.19 -2.26 9.21
CA THR A 6 -13.82 -2.53 8.70
C THR A 6 -13.74 -2.26 7.20
N GLY A 7 -14.78 -2.62 6.44
CA GLY A 7 -14.86 -2.38 5.01
C GLY A 7 -14.89 -0.90 4.63
N GLU A 8 -15.63 -0.08 5.37
CA GLU A 8 -15.72 1.37 5.13
C GLU A 8 -14.38 2.07 5.42
N LYS A 9 -13.76 1.78 6.58
CA LYS A 9 -12.44 2.33 6.94
C LYS A 9 -11.35 1.93 5.94
N SER A 10 -11.39 0.70 5.48
CA SER A 10 -10.46 0.19 4.46
C SER A 10 -10.62 0.95 3.13
N ARG A 11 -11.85 1.24 2.70
CA ARG A 11 -12.11 2.03 1.49
C ARG A 11 -11.58 3.46 1.59
N VAL A 12 -11.76 4.11 2.75
CA VAL A 12 -11.23 5.47 2.97
C VAL A 12 -9.71 5.47 2.85
N LEU A 13 -9.01 4.54 3.49
CA LEU A 13 -7.55 4.45 3.45
C LEU A 13 -7.03 4.18 2.02
N GLN A 14 -7.70 3.29 1.29
CA GLN A 14 -7.34 2.97 -0.10
C GLN A 14 -7.63 4.10 -1.07
N GLY A 15 -8.72 4.85 -0.84
CA GLY A 15 -9.18 5.94 -1.70
C GLY A 15 -8.46 7.27 -1.46
N THR A 16 -7.58 7.38 -0.46
CA THR A 16 -6.82 8.62 -0.25
C THR A 16 -5.85 8.89 -1.39
N ALA A 17 -5.76 10.15 -1.81
CA ALA A 17 -4.82 10.58 -2.85
C ALA A 17 -3.35 10.55 -2.36
N THR A 18 -3.14 10.61 -1.05
CA THR A 18 -1.80 10.58 -0.44
C THR A 18 -1.30 9.15 -0.32
N PRO A 19 -0.05 8.84 -0.73
CA PRO A 19 0.59 7.56 -0.47
C PRO A 19 0.64 7.22 1.02
N THR A 20 0.48 5.95 1.33
CA THR A 20 0.40 5.43 2.70
C THR A 20 1.46 4.36 2.94
N ILE A 21 2.09 4.42 4.12
CA ILE A 21 3.11 3.46 4.55
C ILE A 21 2.65 2.82 5.85
N ALA A 22 2.60 1.50 5.88
CA ALA A 22 2.45 0.74 7.13
C ALA A 22 3.83 0.43 7.70
N MET A 23 4.13 1.00 8.86
CA MET A 23 5.28 0.62 9.67
C MET A 23 4.80 -0.37 10.73
N ILE A 24 5.34 -1.59 10.71
CA ILE A 24 4.85 -2.72 11.50
C ILE A 24 5.92 -3.14 12.49
N LYS A 25 5.58 -3.11 13.77
CA LYS A 25 6.40 -3.62 14.88
C LYS A 25 5.57 -4.59 15.71
N GLY A 26 6.08 -5.78 15.97
CA GLY A 26 5.37 -6.80 16.74
C GLY A 26 4.20 -7.45 15.98
N PHE A 27 3.02 -7.56 16.59
CA PHE A 27 1.90 -8.34 16.05
C PHE A 27 1.08 -7.58 15.00
N CYS A 28 1.03 -8.13 13.79
CA CYS A 28 0.19 -7.68 12.67
C CYS A 28 -0.81 -8.80 12.30
N MET A 29 -1.85 -8.96 13.11
CA MET A 29 -2.76 -10.10 13.07
C MET A 29 -4.19 -9.66 12.70
N GLY A 30 -4.94 -10.51 11.98
CA GLY A 30 -6.36 -10.30 11.70
C GLY A 30 -6.65 -8.90 11.13
N GLY A 31 -7.33 -8.04 11.91
CA GLY A 31 -7.64 -6.66 11.52
C GLY A 31 -6.42 -5.79 11.28
N GLY A 32 -5.33 -5.98 12.04
CA GLY A 32 -4.06 -5.28 11.82
C GLY A 32 -3.44 -5.64 10.48
N LEU A 33 -3.43 -6.92 10.11
CA LEU A 33 -3.00 -7.36 8.78
C LEU A 33 -3.91 -6.75 7.70
N ALA A 34 -5.23 -6.81 7.86
CA ALA A 34 -6.18 -6.25 6.90
C ALA A 34 -5.96 -4.75 6.64
N ILE A 35 -5.68 -3.95 7.69
CA ILE A 35 -5.36 -2.52 7.55
C ILE A 35 -4.03 -2.33 6.85
N SER A 36 -2.99 -3.08 7.21
CA SER A 36 -1.68 -2.96 6.58
C SER A 36 -1.71 -3.27 5.07
N LEU A 37 -2.57 -4.23 4.66
CA LEU A 37 -2.81 -4.54 3.24
C LEU A 37 -3.52 -3.42 2.47
N CYS A 38 -4.15 -2.47 3.18
CA CYS A 38 -4.76 -1.29 2.55
C CYS A 38 -3.76 -0.15 2.32
N CYS A 39 -2.59 -0.19 2.94
CA CYS A 39 -1.51 0.76 2.68
C CYS A 39 -0.78 0.42 1.38
N ASP A 40 -0.14 1.42 0.77
CA ASP A 40 0.61 1.24 -0.47
C ASP A 40 1.90 0.44 -0.23
N MET A 41 2.62 0.75 0.83
CA MET A 41 3.88 0.10 1.21
C MET A 41 3.83 -0.41 2.65
N ARG A 42 4.62 -1.44 2.93
CA ARG A 42 4.70 -2.11 4.24
C ARG A 42 6.14 -2.40 4.58
N TYR A 43 6.59 -1.91 5.72
CA TYR A 43 7.91 -2.20 6.30
C TYR A 43 7.71 -2.79 7.69
N CYS A 44 8.52 -3.76 8.07
CA CYS A 44 8.38 -4.41 9.37
C CYS A 44 9.71 -4.59 10.09
N SER A 45 9.65 -4.74 11.41
CA SER A 45 10.78 -5.18 12.23
C SER A 45 10.98 -6.70 12.16
N PRO A 46 12.18 -7.23 12.48
CA PRO A 46 12.46 -8.66 12.42
C PRO A 46 11.62 -9.52 13.37
N ASP A 47 11.15 -8.93 14.48
CA ASP A 47 10.30 -9.58 15.49
C ASP A 47 8.81 -9.56 15.12
N SER A 48 8.45 -8.95 13.98
CA SER A 48 7.06 -8.85 13.54
C SER A 48 6.45 -10.21 13.24
N VAL A 49 5.21 -10.40 13.69
CA VAL A 49 4.46 -11.66 13.55
C VAL A 49 3.14 -11.37 12.86
N PHE A 50 2.87 -12.12 11.81
CA PHE A 50 1.71 -11.95 10.95
C PHE A 50 0.76 -13.14 11.03
N GLY A 51 -0.49 -12.94 10.65
CA GLY A 51 -1.44 -14.04 10.51
C GLY A 51 -2.88 -13.59 10.32
N LEU A 52 -3.68 -14.50 9.77
CA LEU A 52 -5.11 -14.31 9.58
C LEU A 52 -5.87 -15.48 10.22
N PRO A 53 -6.14 -15.43 11.54
CA PRO A 53 -6.68 -16.55 12.29
C PRO A 53 -8.18 -16.78 12.09
N ALA A 54 -8.82 -16.24 11.05
CA ALA A 54 -10.27 -16.33 10.82
C ALA A 54 -10.78 -17.77 10.86
N ALA A 55 -10.08 -18.69 10.19
CA ALA A 55 -10.44 -20.10 10.17
C ALA A 55 -10.38 -20.77 11.55
N LYS A 56 -9.47 -20.32 12.44
CA LYS A 56 -9.36 -20.84 13.82
C LYS A 56 -10.45 -20.30 14.74
N LEU A 57 -11.04 -19.17 14.39
CA LEU A 57 -12.06 -18.50 15.17
C LEU A 57 -13.48 -18.75 14.64
N GLY A 58 -13.64 -19.48 13.53
CA GLY A 58 -14.92 -19.67 12.87
C GLY A 58 -15.53 -18.38 12.29
N VAL A 59 -14.67 -17.38 11.99
CA VAL A 59 -15.11 -16.08 11.47
C VAL A 59 -15.14 -16.10 9.96
N GLY A 60 -16.27 -15.73 9.35
CA GLY A 60 -16.38 -15.48 7.92
C GLY A 60 -15.55 -14.26 7.51
N TYR A 61 -14.72 -14.41 6.47
CA TYR A 61 -13.88 -13.33 5.97
C TYR A 61 -14.48 -12.72 4.70
N GLY A 62 -14.48 -11.39 4.61
CA GLY A 62 -15.13 -10.68 3.50
C GLY A 62 -14.38 -10.83 2.17
N PHE A 63 -15.12 -10.84 1.06
CA PHE A 63 -14.60 -10.96 -0.31
C PHE A 63 -13.50 -9.93 -0.60
N GLU A 64 -13.73 -8.65 -0.24
CA GLU A 64 -12.79 -7.55 -0.49
C GLU A 64 -11.44 -7.75 0.23
N GLY A 65 -11.45 -8.32 1.44
CA GLY A 65 -10.23 -8.63 2.18
C GLY A 65 -9.38 -9.70 1.49
N ILE A 66 -10.03 -10.74 0.94
CA ILE A 66 -9.35 -11.79 0.16
C ILE A 66 -8.86 -11.25 -1.18
N ARG A 67 -9.66 -10.44 -1.87
CA ARG A 67 -9.27 -9.80 -3.12
C ARG A 67 -7.99 -8.98 -2.91
N ARG A 68 -7.96 -8.14 -1.86
CA ARG A 68 -6.79 -7.33 -1.50
C ARG A 68 -5.56 -8.19 -1.19
N LEU A 69 -5.73 -9.28 -0.47
CA LEU A 69 -4.63 -10.21 -0.20
C LEU A 69 -4.05 -10.78 -1.49
N LEU A 70 -4.92 -11.15 -2.45
CA LEU A 70 -4.52 -11.67 -3.76
C LEU A 70 -3.84 -10.65 -4.68
N GLU A 71 -4.06 -9.35 -4.47
CA GLU A 71 -3.33 -8.29 -5.19
C GLU A 71 -1.87 -8.17 -4.74
N ILE A 72 -1.55 -8.64 -3.54
CA ILE A 72 -0.24 -8.48 -2.90
C ILE A 72 0.57 -9.77 -2.94
N THR A 73 -0.06 -10.92 -2.70
CA THR A 73 0.62 -12.21 -2.63
C THR A 73 0.05 -13.21 -3.64
N SER A 74 0.81 -14.27 -3.91
CA SER A 74 0.34 -15.31 -4.81
C SER A 74 -0.91 -16.03 -4.27
N PRO A 75 -1.78 -16.59 -5.16
CA PRO A 75 -2.94 -17.35 -4.73
C PRO A 75 -2.62 -18.54 -3.82
N ALA A 76 -1.42 -19.15 -3.96
CA ALA A 76 -1.00 -20.26 -3.11
C ALA A 76 -0.73 -19.78 -1.68
N TYR A 77 0.04 -18.71 -1.52
CA TYR A 77 0.31 -18.12 -0.21
C TYR A 77 -0.96 -17.55 0.42
N ALA A 78 -1.84 -16.90 -0.34
CA ALA A 78 -3.12 -16.42 0.18
C ALA A 78 -3.95 -17.55 0.79
N ARG A 79 -4.03 -18.72 0.11
CA ARG A 79 -4.72 -19.91 0.61
C ARG A 79 -4.04 -20.48 1.86
N GLU A 80 -2.72 -20.57 1.88
CA GLU A 80 -1.96 -21.02 3.05
C GLU A 80 -2.26 -20.13 4.27
N ILE A 81 -2.16 -18.80 4.11
CA ILE A 81 -2.46 -17.83 5.17
C ILE A 81 -3.89 -18.04 5.71
N CYS A 82 -4.88 -18.10 4.81
CA CYS A 82 -6.28 -18.17 5.18
C CYS A 82 -6.69 -19.53 5.76
N PHE A 83 -6.23 -20.65 5.14
CA PHE A 83 -6.69 -21.99 5.50
C PHE A 83 -6.01 -22.51 6.77
N THR A 84 -4.72 -22.23 6.93
CA THR A 84 -4.00 -22.68 8.13
C THR A 84 -4.27 -21.78 9.33
N GLY A 85 -4.53 -20.49 9.11
CA GLY A 85 -4.65 -19.49 10.16
C GLY A 85 -3.43 -19.44 11.08
N ARG A 86 -2.26 -19.96 10.62
CA ARG A 86 -1.02 -19.99 11.40
C ARG A 86 -0.41 -18.60 11.52
N ARG A 87 0.49 -18.47 12.48
CA ARG A 87 1.39 -17.32 12.55
C ARG A 87 2.57 -17.57 11.62
N PHE A 88 3.10 -16.50 11.04
CA PHE A 88 4.34 -16.50 10.27
C PHE A 88 5.17 -15.29 10.65
N ASN A 89 6.49 -15.44 10.52
CA ASN A 89 7.45 -14.42 10.93
C ASN A 89 7.70 -13.39 9.80
N ALA A 90 8.57 -12.41 10.07
CA ALA A 90 8.90 -11.36 9.12
C ALA A 90 9.51 -11.89 7.81
N GLU A 91 10.41 -12.91 7.90
CA GLU A 91 11.06 -13.50 6.73
C GLU A 91 10.04 -14.24 5.84
N GLU A 92 9.13 -14.99 6.42
CA GLU A 92 8.02 -15.62 5.69
C GLU A 92 7.13 -14.56 5.05
N ALA A 93 6.79 -13.46 5.77
CA ALA A 93 6.02 -12.34 5.25
C ALA A 93 6.72 -11.68 4.06
N LYS A 94 8.04 -11.54 4.10
CA LYS A 94 8.85 -11.02 3.00
C LYS A 94 8.85 -11.98 1.81
N GLN A 95 9.02 -13.27 2.04
CA GLN A 95 8.95 -14.30 0.99
C GLN A 95 7.57 -14.33 0.32
N MET A 96 6.50 -14.17 1.09
CA MET A 96 5.12 -14.08 0.62
C MET A 96 4.78 -12.73 -0.03
N GLN A 97 5.72 -11.79 -0.12
CA GLN A 97 5.54 -10.43 -0.65
C GLN A 97 4.55 -9.55 0.16
N LEU A 98 4.22 -9.95 1.38
CA LEU A 98 3.34 -9.17 2.26
C LEU A 98 4.00 -7.90 2.77
N VAL A 99 5.32 -7.86 2.84
CA VAL A 99 6.10 -6.67 3.22
C VAL A 99 7.19 -6.36 2.20
N ASN A 100 7.46 -5.06 2.03
CA ASN A 100 8.47 -4.58 1.10
C ASN A 100 9.90 -4.80 1.65
N ARG A 101 10.11 -4.56 2.96
CA ARG A 101 11.41 -4.71 3.63
C ARG A 101 11.25 -5.11 5.09
N ILE A 102 12.28 -5.76 5.61
CA ILE A 102 12.51 -6.02 7.02
C ILE A 102 13.68 -5.12 7.42
N LEU A 103 13.54 -4.39 8.51
CA LEU A 103 14.51 -3.40 8.98
C LEU A 103 14.68 -3.54 10.49
N PRO A 104 15.92 -3.43 11.03
CA PRO A 104 16.14 -3.40 12.47
C PRO A 104 15.27 -2.35 13.16
N ASP A 105 14.86 -2.63 14.40
CA ASP A 105 14.02 -1.70 15.19
C ASP A 105 14.64 -0.31 15.35
N SER A 106 15.98 -0.24 15.41
CA SER A 106 16.72 1.02 15.47
C SER A 106 16.72 1.83 14.18
N GLU A 107 16.35 1.22 13.05
CA GLU A 107 16.47 1.84 11.72
C GLU A 107 15.13 2.07 11.03
N ILE A 108 14.09 1.31 11.40
CA ILE A 108 12.82 1.29 10.67
C ILE A 108 12.13 2.66 10.65
N GLU A 109 12.17 3.41 11.76
CA GLU A 109 11.53 4.75 11.83
C GLU A 109 12.24 5.74 10.90
N ALA A 110 13.57 5.81 10.98
CA ALA A 110 14.36 6.69 10.12
C ALA A 110 14.18 6.33 8.63
N PHE A 111 14.13 5.03 8.30
CA PHE A 111 13.90 4.57 6.93
C PHE A 111 12.51 4.95 6.42
N VAL A 112 11.48 4.80 7.25
CA VAL A 112 10.10 5.20 6.87
C VAL A 112 10.01 6.70 6.66
N GLU A 113 10.63 7.51 7.54
CA GLU A 113 10.67 8.96 7.43
C GLU A 113 11.42 9.41 6.16
N GLU A 114 12.56 8.80 5.86
CA GLU A 114 13.31 9.07 4.63
C GLU A 114 12.46 8.77 3.38
N ASN A 115 11.77 7.63 3.34
CA ASN A 115 10.90 7.29 2.21
C ASN A 115 9.70 8.25 2.11
N ALA A 116 9.09 8.62 3.21
CA ALA A 116 8.00 9.59 3.23
C ALA A 116 8.47 10.96 2.72
N THR A 117 9.67 11.38 3.12
CA THR A 117 10.29 12.62 2.65
C THR A 117 10.61 12.56 1.15
N MET A 118 11.18 11.44 0.67
CA MET A 118 11.41 11.24 -0.77
C MET A 118 10.12 11.35 -1.59
N ILE A 119 9.02 10.80 -1.07
CA ILE A 119 7.72 10.90 -1.73
C ILE A 119 7.19 12.34 -1.70
N ALA A 120 7.31 13.02 -0.56
CA ALA A 120 6.86 14.40 -0.39
C ALA A 120 7.67 15.40 -1.23
N ASP A 121 8.94 15.10 -1.50
CA ASP A 121 9.83 15.88 -2.36
C ASP A 121 9.52 15.72 -3.88
N ASN A 122 8.70 14.75 -4.26
CA ASN A 122 8.29 14.55 -5.64
C ASN A 122 7.06 15.41 -6.00
N ALA A 123 6.86 15.65 -7.30
CA ALA A 123 5.73 16.43 -7.81
C ALA A 123 4.38 15.89 -7.32
N PRO A 124 3.62 16.64 -6.51
CA PRO A 124 2.42 16.13 -5.83
C PRO A 124 1.32 15.71 -6.81
N LEU A 125 1.14 16.45 -7.90
CA LEU A 125 0.16 16.08 -8.94
C LEU A 125 0.52 14.77 -9.62
N THR A 126 1.81 14.51 -9.84
CA THR A 126 2.27 13.23 -10.42
C THR A 126 2.03 12.07 -9.46
N ILE A 127 2.37 12.22 -8.18
CA ILE A 127 2.09 11.21 -7.15
C ILE A 127 0.59 10.93 -7.06
N GLY A 128 -0.24 11.96 -7.01
CA GLY A 128 -1.70 11.84 -7.00
C GLY A 128 -2.25 11.13 -8.23
N SER A 129 -1.75 11.49 -9.43
CA SER A 129 -2.12 10.85 -10.70
C SER A 129 -1.77 9.35 -10.70
N LEU A 130 -0.55 9.00 -10.30
CA LEU A 130 -0.13 7.60 -10.18
C LEU A 130 -1.02 6.82 -9.19
N LYS A 131 -1.36 7.42 -8.05
CA LYS A 131 -2.25 6.80 -7.07
C LYS A 131 -3.64 6.51 -7.66
N GLN A 132 -4.23 7.44 -8.41
CA GLN A 132 -5.50 7.23 -9.09
C GLN A 132 -5.43 6.12 -10.14
N ILE A 133 -4.33 6.04 -10.88
CA ILE A 133 -4.11 4.96 -11.86
C ILE A 133 -4.03 3.60 -11.16
N PHE A 134 -3.30 3.49 -10.03
CA PHE A 134 -3.24 2.25 -9.26
C PHE A 134 -4.61 1.85 -8.70
N ILE A 135 -5.40 2.80 -8.20
CA ILE A 135 -6.78 2.56 -7.73
C ILE A 135 -7.65 2.02 -8.88
N GLU A 136 -7.53 2.61 -10.07
CA GLU A 136 -8.31 2.17 -11.24
C GLU A 136 -7.90 0.77 -11.70
N LEU A 137 -6.58 0.50 -11.73
CA LEU A 137 -6.04 -0.82 -12.10
C LEU A 137 -6.40 -1.94 -11.11
N ALA A 138 -6.65 -1.61 -9.84
CA ALA A 138 -7.08 -2.56 -8.82
C ALA A 138 -8.55 -3.01 -8.97
N LYS A 139 -9.35 -2.37 -9.82
CA LYS A 139 -10.72 -2.81 -10.13
C LYS A 139 -10.72 -4.07 -11.00
N ASN A 140 -11.87 -4.75 -11.05
CA ASN A 140 -12.05 -5.83 -12.03
C ASN A 140 -11.82 -5.30 -13.44
N PRO A 141 -11.24 -6.09 -14.36
CA PRO A 141 -10.95 -5.64 -15.72
C PRO A 141 -12.14 -5.02 -16.45
N THR A 142 -13.36 -5.53 -16.22
CA THR A 142 -14.62 -5.04 -16.80
C THR A 142 -15.07 -3.69 -16.23
N ASP A 143 -14.59 -3.31 -15.04
CA ASP A 143 -15.00 -2.12 -14.30
C ASP A 143 -13.98 -0.98 -14.42
N ARG A 144 -12.86 -1.24 -15.13
CA ARG A 144 -11.80 -0.27 -15.35
C ARG A 144 -12.22 0.76 -16.39
N ASP A 145 -12.02 2.03 -16.04
CA ASP A 145 -12.26 3.15 -16.93
C ASP A 145 -11.01 4.04 -17.03
N PRO A 146 -10.12 3.78 -18.01
CA PRO A 146 -8.90 4.58 -18.21
C PRO A 146 -9.18 6.07 -18.46
N GLU A 147 -10.38 6.41 -18.97
CA GLU A 147 -10.77 7.81 -19.21
C GLU A 147 -10.81 8.62 -17.91
N ARG A 148 -11.14 7.99 -16.80
CA ARG A 148 -11.11 8.62 -15.47
C ARG A 148 -9.71 9.07 -15.04
N CYS A 149 -8.65 8.46 -15.58
CA CYS A 149 -7.28 8.82 -15.26
C CYS A 149 -6.76 9.99 -16.12
N LYS A 150 -7.33 10.25 -17.28
CA LYS A 150 -6.88 11.28 -18.21
C LYS A 150 -6.79 12.69 -17.60
N PRO A 151 -7.81 13.20 -16.88
CA PRO A 151 -7.74 14.54 -16.28
C PRO A 151 -6.55 14.72 -15.33
N PHE A 152 -6.22 13.68 -14.53
CA PHE A 152 -5.07 13.73 -13.61
C PHE A 152 -3.74 13.77 -14.37
N ILE A 153 -3.65 13.05 -15.49
CA ILE A 153 -2.45 13.03 -16.35
C ILE A 153 -2.29 14.40 -17.05
N GLU A 154 -3.37 14.94 -17.62
CA GLU A 154 -3.36 16.24 -18.27
C GLU A 154 -3.01 17.38 -17.31
N GLN A 155 -3.52 17.32 -16.07
CA GLN A 155 -3.18 18.28 -15.02
C GLN A 155 -1.68 18.27 -14.72
N CYS A 156 -1.02 17.12 -14.71
CA CYS A 156 0.44 17.05 -14.53
C CYS A 156 1.17 17.81 -15.64
N PHE A 157 0.81 17.59 -16.91
CA PHE A 157 1.47 18.25 -18.05
C PHE A 157 1.22 19.75 -18.14
N SER A 158 0.11 20.25 -17.57
CA SER A 158 -0.23 21.67 -17.56
C SER A 158 0.28 22.40 -16.28
N SER A 159 0.97 21.71 -15.38
CA SER A 159 1.41 22.25 -14.09
C SER A 159 2.73 23.02 -14.16
N GLU A 160 2.93 23.91 -13.19
CA GLU A 160 4.23 24.56 -12.95
C GLU A 160 5.31 23.52 -12.59
N ASP A 161 4.94 22.46 -11.89
CA ASP A 161 5.83 21.35 -11.51
C ASP A 161 6.42 20.64 -12.73
N TYR A 162 5.67 20.48 -13.81
CA TYR A 162 6.20 19.92 -15.05
C TYR A 162 7.29 20.81 -15.67
N ILE A 163 7.08 22.13 -15.65
CA ILE A 163 8.05 23.11 -16.15
C ILE A 163 9.30 23.10 -15.28
N GLU A 164 9.12 23.15 -13.94
CA GLU A 164 10.21 23.10 -12.97
C GLU A 164 11.00 21.80 -13.07
N GLY A 165 10.33 20.65 -13.13
CA GLY A 165 10.97 19.34 -13.23
C GLY A 165 11.87 19.24 -14.46
N ARG A 166 11.40 19.70 -15.63
CA ARG A 166 12.20 19.74 -16.87
C ARG A 166 13.40 20.67 -16.76
N LYS A 167 13.19 21.87 -16.19
CA LYS A 167 14.26 22.87 -15.98
C LYS A 167 15.32 22.32 -15.02
N ALA A 168 14.92 21.82 -13.88
CA ALA A 168 15.81 21.25 -12.86
C ALA A 168 16.65 20.08 -13.44
N PHE A 169 16.01 19.21 -14.25
CA PHE A 169 16.70 18.10 -14.90
C PHE A 169 17.80 18.58 -15.86
N LEU A 170 17.52 19.57 -16.70
CA LEU A 170 18.50 20.17 -17.61
C LEU A 170 19.64 20.86 -16.87
N GLU A 171 19.35 21.52 -15.77
CA GLU A 171 20.29 22.24 -14.89
C GLU A 171 21.03 21.31 -13.92
N LYS A 172 20.70 20.01 -13.90
CA LYS A 172 21.26 18.99 -12.98
C LYS A 172 21.15 19.39 -11.49
N ARG A 173 20.05 19.97 -11.09
CA ARG A 173 19.73 20.34 -9.71
C ARG A 173 18.48 19.63 -9.21
N LYS A 174 18.26 19.63 -7.90
CA LYS A 174 16.99 19.16 -7.29
C LYS A 174 15.86 20.11 -7.72
N ALA A 175 14.74 19.52 -8.17
CA ALA A 175 13.52 20.26 -8.45
C ALA A 175 12.87 20.73 -7.13
N GLN A 176 12.11 21.82 -7.20
CA GLN A 176 11.35 22.38 -6.09
C GLN A 176 9.88 22.44 -6.50
N PHE A 177 9.16 21.37 -6.16
CA PHE A 177 7.74 21.25 -6.43
C PHE A 177 6.88 21.99 -5.39
N LYS A 178 5.65 22.37 -5.79
CA LYS A 178 4.73 23.16 -4.94
C LYS A 178 3.46 22.38 -4.61
#